data_ec02a3faef02928364aaa745159d6b57
#
_entry.id   ec02a3faef02928364aaa745159d6b57
#
_cell.length_a   1.000
_cell.length_b   1.000
_cell.length_c   1.000
_cell.angle_alpha   90.00
_cell.angle_beta   90.00
_cell.angle_gamma   90.00
#
_symmetry.space_group_name_H-M   'P 1'
#
loop_
_entity.id
_entity.type
_entity.pdbx_description
1 polymer ?
#
loop_
_entity_poly.entity_id
_entity_poly.type
_entity_poly.pdbx_seq_one_letter_code
_entity_poly.pdbx_strand_id
1 'polypeptide(L)'
;MQKISVASAALLLALSFQATAAEPKEEMTTSGIGITMLKEGSGASPKASDTVKVHYRGTLTDGKEFDSSYRRNEPATFPLNRVIPCWTEGVQKIKVGGKAKLVCPSNLAYGSRGVPGIPPNSTLIFEVELLDIAK
;
A
#
# COMPACT_ATOMS: atom_id res chain seq x y z
N MET A 1 -21.36 -16.60 50.80
CA MET A 1 -21.03 -16.27 50.43
C MET A 1 -20.53 -16.03 49.52
N GLN A 2 -20.30 -16.03 48.99
CA GLN A 2 -19.77 -15.70 48.42
C GLN A 2 -19.39 -15.59 47.39
N LYS A 3 -19.30 -15.67 47.03
CA LYS A 3 -18.90 -15.58 46.20
C LYS A 3 -18.54 -15.08 45.36
N ILE A 4 -18.48 -14.98 45.06
CA ILE A 4 -18.18 -14.38 44.49
C ILE A 4 -17.41 -14.15 43.75
N SER A 5 -17.15 -14.02 43.45
CA SER A 5 -16.33 -13.61 43.02
C SER A 5 -15.88 -13.89 41.97
N VAL A 6 -15.53 -14.02 41.73
CA VAL A 6 -15.18 -14.45 40.89
C VAL A 6 -15.30 -14.04 39.68
N ALA A 7 -15.79 -14.17 39.38
CA ALA A 7 -16.22 -13.64 38.27
C ALA A 7 -15.28 -12.82 37.66
N SER A 8 -15.14 -11.96 38.18
CA SER A 8 -14.29 -11.04 37.72
C SER A 8 -13.30 -11.57 36.85
N ALA A 9 -12.75 -12.36 37.25
CA ALA A 9 -11.68 -12.83 36.57
C ALA A 9 -11.97 -12.84 35.15
N ALA A 10 -12.87 -13.39 34.96
CA ALA A 10 -13.14 -13.52 33.67
C ALA A 10 -12.78 -12.46 32.84
N LEU A 11 -13.37 -11.65 33.04
CA LEU A 11 -13.19 -10.63 32.24
C LEU A 11 -11.94 -10.33 31.80
N LEU A 12 -11.20 -10.31 32.51
CA LEU A 12 -10.03 -9.83 32.11
C LEU A 12 -9.56 -10.41 30.95
N LEU A 13 -9.67 -11.44 30.83
CA LEU A 13 -9.11 -12.00 29.84
C LEU A 13 -9.52 -11.42 28.61
N ALA A 14 -10.49 -11.15 28.57
CA ALA A 14 -10.99 -10.71 27.38
C ALA A 14 -10.12 -9.78 26.74
N LEU A 15 -9.82 -8.88 27.32
CA LEU A 15 -9.07 -7.99 26.76
C LEU A 15 -7.87 -8.33 26.26
N SER A 16 -7.37 -9.09 26.81
CA SER A 16 -6.09 -9.27 26.41
C SER A 16 -5.94 -9.37 24.96
N PHE A 17 -6.70 -9.98 24.36
CA PHE A 17 -6.40 -10.23 23.11
C PHE A 17 -6.44 -9.20 22.17
N GLN A 18 -7.09 -8.37 22.41
CA GLN A 18 -7.12 -7.40 21.51
C GLN A 18 -5.91 -6.79 21.31
N ALA A 19 -5.23 -6.77 22.15
CA ALA A 19 -4.01 -6.08 22.08
C ALA A 19 -3.25 -6.57 20.95
N THR A 20 -3.57 -7.64 20.52
CA THR A 20 -2.73 -8.10 19.57
C THR A 20 -2.81 -7.47 18.26
N ALA A 21 -3.75 -6.82 17.97
CA ALA A 21 -3.84 -6.28 16.66
C ALA A 21 -2.89 -5.15 16.47
N ALA A 22 -1.81 -5.41 15.89
CA ALA A 22 -0.86 -4.36 15.61
C ALA A 22 -1.28 -3.64 14.34
N GLU A 23 -1.23 -2.34 14.40
CA GLU A 23 -1.52 -1.55 13.23
C GLU A 23 -0.38 -1.60 12.26
N PRO A 24 -0.64 -1.57 10.95
CA PRO A 24 0.43 -1.51 9.98
C PRO A 24 1.23 -0.23 10.16
N LYS A 25 2.53 -0.33 10.04
CA LYS A 25 3.38 0.81 10.18
C LYS A 25 3.89 1.28 8.86
N GLU A 26 3.97 2.59 8.69
CA GLU A 26 4.60 3.15 7.51
C GLU A 26 6.10 3.09 7.70
N GLU A 27 6.80 2.59 6.70
CA GLU A 27 8.25 2.58 6.70
C GLU A 27 8.70 3.51 5.60
N MET A 28 9.68 4.37 5.91
CA MET A 28 10.17 5.32 4.95
C MET A 28 11.43 4.77 4.31
N THR A 29 11.47 4.73 3.00
CA THR A 29 12.69 4.31 2.30
C THR A 29 13.68 5.45 2.30
N THR A 30 14.93 5.16 1.95
CA THR A 30 15.93 6.21 1.87
C THR A 30 15.62 7.20 0.76
N SER A 31 14.83 6.81 -0.23
CA SER A 31 14.42 7.69 -1.31
C SER A 31 13.27 8.61 -0.91
N GLY A 32 12.65 8.36 0.22
CA GLY A 32 11.55 9.20 0.68
C GLY A 32 10.17 8.66 0.40
N ILE A 33 10.04 7.38 0.07
CA ILE A 33 8.73 6.76 -0.18
C ILE A 33 8.23 6.18 1.13
N GLY A 34 6.99 6.51 1.49
CA GLY A 34 6.35 5.90 2.65
C GLY A 34 5.62 4.65 2.22
N ILE A 35 5.94 3.52 2.81
CA ILE A 35 5.33 2.25 2.45
C ILE A 35 4.65 1.64 3.67
N THR A 36 3.36 1.34 3.54
CA THR A 36 2.62 0.65 4.59
C THR A 36 2.08 -0.63 3.98
N MET A 37 2.48 -1.78 4.52
CA MET A 37 1.98 -3.04 4.02
C MET A 37 0.60 -3.27 4.60
N LEU A 38 -0.42 -3.30 3.74
CA LEU A 38 -1.80 -3.51 4.16
C LEU A 38 -2.16 -4.98 4.20
N LYS A 39 -1.53 -5.77 3.37
CA LYS A 39 -1.72 -7.21 3.35
C LYS A 39 -0.42 -7.85 2.90
N GLU A 40 0.09 -8.80 3.66
CA GLU A 40 1.30 -9.51 3.26
C GLU A 40 0.96 -10.51 2.18
N GLY A 41 1.77 -10.53 1.14
CA GLY A 41 1.64 -11.55 0.13
C GLY A 41 2.53 -12.74 0.47
N SER A 42 2.31 -13.84 -0.21
CA SER A 42 3.12 -15.02 0.02
C SER A 42 3.96 -15.41 -1.18
N GLY A 43 3.79 -14.73 -2.29
CA GLY A 43 4.55 -15.08 -3.50
C GLY A 43 5.85 -14.32 -3.61
N ALA A 44 6.39 -14.26 -4.80
CA ALA A 44 7.67 -13.59 -5.04
C ALA A 44 7.49 -12.09 -5.10
N SER A 45 8.58 -11.38 -4.89
CA SER A 45 8.61 -9.93 -5.09
C SER A 45 9.17 -9.66 -6.49
N PRO A 46 8.67 -8.64 -7.17
CA PRO A 46 9.14 -8.35 -8.52
C PRO A 46 10.47 -7.62 -8.50
N LYS A 47 11.17 -7.68 -9.61
CA LYS A 47 12.38 -6.91 -9.84
C LYS A 47 12.06 -5.73 -10.73
N ALA A 48 12.96 -4.78 -10.79
CA ALA A 48 12.73 -3.59 -11.62
C ALA A 48 12.53 -3.94 -13.09
N SER A 49 13.09 -5.05 -13.54
CA SER A 49 12.94 -5.46 -14.95
C SER A 49 11.68 -6.27 -15.20
N ASP A 50 10.90 -6.55 -14.17
CA ASP A 50 9.69 -7.37 -14.33
C ASP A 50 8.49 -6.54 -14.76
N THR A 51 7.53 -7.21 -15.37
CA THR A 51 6.23 -6.63 -15.67
C THR A 51 5.25 -7.15 -14.64
N VAL A 52 4.47 -6.27 -14.06
CA VAL A 52 3.55 -6.63 -12.97
C VAL A 52 2.11 -6.40 -13.37
N LYS A 53 1.24 -7.24 -12.81
CA LYS A 53 -0.20 -7.10 -12.97
C LYS A 53 -0.75 -6.67 -11.63
N VAL A 54 -1.44 -5.56 -11.60
CA VAL A 54 -1.87 -4.94 -10.36
C VAL A 54 -3.28 -4.41 -10.43
N HIS A 55 -3.90 -4.29 -9.26
CA HIS A 55 -5.02 -3.38 -9.10
C HIS A 55 -4.50 -2.23 -8.26
N TYR A 56 -4.95 -1.03 -8.55
CA TYR A 56 -4.47 0.12 -7.82
C TYR A 56 -5.49 1.25 -7.80
N ARG A 57 -5.29 2.15 -6.85
CA ARG A 57 -6.07 3.35 -6.72
C ARG A 57 -5.12 4.46 -6.33
N GLY A 58 -5.15 5.57 -7.04
CA GLY A 58 -4.31 6.73 -6.75
C GLY A 58 -5.13 7.93 -6.33
N THR A 59 -4.70 8.59 -5.26
CA THR A 59 -5.39 9.77 -4.76
C THR A 59 -4.37 10.86 -4.45
N LEU A 60 -4.87 12.10 -4.45
CA LEU A 60 -4.11 13.23 -3.96
C LEU A 60 -4.26 13.29 -2.44
N THR A 61 -3.51 14.18 -1.80
CA THR A 61 -3.56 14.27 -0.34
C THR A 61 -4.90 14.75 0.18
N ASP A 62 -5.71 15.40 -0.65
CA ASP A 62 -7.05 15.81 -0.24
C ASP A 62 -8.09 14.70 -0.46
N GLY A 63 -7.64 13.53 -0.90
CA GLY A 63 -8.52 12.39 -1.10
C GLY A 63 -9.10 12.27 -2.49
N LYS A 64 -8.82 13.24 -3.37
CA LYS A 64 -9.38 13.18 -4.71
C LYS A 64 -8.71 12.07 -5.50
N GLU A 65 -9.51 11.16 -6.04
CA GLU A 65 -9.00 10.05 -6.83
C GLU A 65 -8.69 10.51 -8.23
N PHE A 66 -7.48 10.25 -8.71
CA PHE A 66 -7.13 10.64 -10.07
C PHE A 66 -7.04 9.43 -10.99
N ASP A 67 -6.97 8.22 -10.46
CA ASP A 67 -6.93 7.02 -11.29
C ASP A 67 -7.28 5.81 -10.44
N SER A 68 -7.85 4.78 -11.06
CA SER A 68 -8.20 3.55 -10.36
C SER A 68 -8.48 2.44 -11.35
N SER A 69 -7.77 1.32 -11.20
CA SER A 69 -8.07 0.14 -11.97
C SER A 69 -9.35 -0.50 -11.47
N TYR A 70 -9.65 -0.36 -10.18
CA TYR A 70 -10.89 -0.89 -9.63
C TYR A 70 -12.10 -0.24 -10.29
N ARG A 71 -12.01 1.08 -10.53
CA ARG A 71 -13.13 1.78 -11.16
C ARG A 71 -13.35 1.30 -12.59
N ARG A 72 -12.30 0.91 -13.29
CA ARG A 72 -12.41 0.36 -14.63
C ARG A 72 -12.75 -1.12 -14.60
N ASN A 73 -12.73 -1.73 -13.41
CA ASN A 73 -13.04 -3.14 -13.23
C ASN A 73 -12.08 -4.05 -14.00
N GLU A 74 -10.84 -3.65 -14.10
CA GLU A 74 -9.87 -4.37 -14.89
C GLU A 74 -8.47 -4.13 -14.37
N PRO A 75 -7.69 -5.18 -14.07
CA PRO A 75 -6.31 -4.99 -13.63
C PRO A 75 -5.46 -4.35 -14.72
N ALA A 76 -4.42 -3.70 -14.31
CA ALA A 76 -3.49 -3.07 -15.22
C ALA A 76 -2.17 -3.81 -15.20
N THR A 77 -1.46 -3.79 -16.32
CA THR A 77 -0.17 -4.46 -16.46
C THR A 77 0.87 -3.42 -16.85
N PHE A 78 1.96 -3.35 -16.09
CA PHE A 78 2.99 -2.36 -16.31
C PHE A 78 4.37 -2.98 -16.21
N PRO A 79 5.31 -2.60 -17.11
CA PRO A 79 6.72 -2.86 -16.88
C PRO A 79 7.20 -1.95 -15.76
N LEU A 80 7.83 -2.49 -14.74
CA LEU A 80 8.22 -1.68 -13.59
C LEU A 80 9.27 -0.62 -13.90
N ASN A 81 10.02 -0.80 -14.96
CA ASN A 81 11.02 0.20 -15.34
C ASN A 81 10.46 1.30 -16.24
N ARG A 82 9.13 1.33 -16.44
CA ARG A 82 8.49 2.35 -17.27
C ARG A 82 7.37 3.06 -16.55
N VAL A 83 7.38 3.08 -15.25
CA VAL A 83 6.39 3.79 -14.44
C VAL A 83 7.12 4.83 -13.61
N ILE A 84 6.39 5.60 -12.83
CA ILE A 84 7.04 6.61 -11.99
C ILE A 84 8.03 5.95 -11.04
N PRO A 85 9.12 6.62 -10.70
CA PRO A 85 10.15 6.02 -9.85
C PRO A 85 9.62 5.48 -8.53
N CYS A 86 8.62 6.12 -7.96
CA CYS A 86 8.01 5.65 -6.73
C CYS A 86 7.49 4.23 -6.88
N TRP A 87 6.87 3.92 -8.01
CA TRP A 87 6.37 2.58 -8.27
C TRP A 87 7.50 1.61 -8.56
N THR A 88 8.47 2.04 -9.37
CA THR A 88 9.60 1.16 -9.68
C THR A 88 10.25 0.66 -8.40
N GLU A 89 10.45 1.53 -7.44
CA GLU A 89 11.05 1.15 -6.18
C GLU A 89 10.03 0.50 -5.23
N GLY A 90 8.87 1.10 -5.08
CA GLY A 90 7.92 0.68 -4.06
C GLY A 90 7.27 -0.67 -4.34
N VAL A 91 6.92 -0.94 -5.58
CA VAL A 91 6.24 -2.19 -5.91
C VAL A 91 7.17 -3.39 -5.72
N GLN A 92 8.49 -3.19 -5.81
CA GLN A 92 9.43 -4.28 -5.55
C GLN A 92 9.36 -4.76 -4.09
N LYS A 93 8.77 -3.98 -3.20
CA LYS A 93 8.62 -4.37 -1.80
C LYS A 93 7.36 -5.18 -1.54
N ILE A 94 6.51 -5.36 -2.54
CA ILE A 94 5.24 -6.06 -2.39
C ILE A 94 5.40 -7.46 -2.98
N LYS A 95 4.93 -8.48 -2.26
CA LYS A 95 4.94 -9.84 -2.78
C LYS A 95 3.62 -10.13 -3.47
N VAL A 96 3.63 -11.05 -4.41
CA VAL A 96 2.39 -11.44 -5.09
C VAL A 96 1.38 -11.88 -4.04
N GLY A 97 0.17 -11.39 -4.17
CA GLY A 97 -0.90 -11.59 -3.20
C GLY A 97 -0.96 -10.51 -2.15
N GLY A 98 0.01 -9.61 -2.12
CA GLY A 98 0.05 -8.54 -1.12
C GLY A 98 -0.54 -7.24 -1.61
N LYS A 99 -0.71 -6.32 -0.68
CA LYS A 99 -1.25 -5.00 -0.97
C LYS A 99 -0.53 -4.00 -0.08
N ALA A 100 -0.15 -2.87 -0.64
CA ALA A 100 0.55 -1.85 0.11
C ALA A 100 0.05 -0.46 -0.25
N LYS A 101 0.23 0.46 0.68
CA LYS A 101 -0.02 1.86 0.43
C LYS A 101 1.33 2.51 0.21
N LEU A 102 1.47 3.26 -0.87
CA LEU A 102 2.69 3.98 -1.19
C LEU A 102 2.41 5.47 -1.14
N VAL A 103 3.18 6.21 -0.36
CA VAL A 103 3.10 7.66 -0.35
C VAL A 103 4.29 8.16 -1.15
N CYS A 104 4.02 8.74 -2.30
CA CYS A 104 5.03 9.10 -3.28
C CYS A 104 5.29 10.59 -3.27
N PRO A 105 6.51 11.03 -2.90
CA PRO A 105 6.81 12.44 -3.00
C PRO A 105 6.83 12.85 -4.47
N SER A 106 6.55 14.11 -4.74
CA SER A 106 6.40 14.55 -6.12
C SER A 106 7.63 14.33 -6.98
N ASN A 107 8.82 14.42 -6.39
CA ASN A 107 10.04 14.21 -7.16
C ASN A 107 10.22 12.76 -7.63
N LEU A 108 9.46 11.83 -7.08
CA LEU A 108 9.46 10.44 -7.54
C LEU A 108 8.15 10.12 -8.25
N ALA A 109 7.39 11.12 -8.62
CA ALA A 109 6.12 10.98 -9.33
C ALA A 109 6.14 11.90 -10.55
N TYR A 110 5.28 12.90 -10.59
CA TYR A 110 5.19 13.76 -11.76
C TYR A 110 5.86 15.12 -11.59
N GLY A 111 6.48 15.33 -10.43
CA GLY A 111 7.35 16.48 -10.22
C GLY A 111 6.70 17.84 -10.40
N SER A 112 7.50 18.78 -10.81
CA SER A 112 7.04 20.16 -10.97
C SER A 112 6.24 20.35 -12.23
N ARG A 113 6.22 19.37 -13.14
CA ARG A 113 5.45 19.49 -14.35
C ARG A 113 4.01 19.17 -14.15
N GLY A 114 3.71 18.16 -13.35
CA GLY A 114 2.34 17.68 -13.21
C GLY A 114 1.85 17.04 -14.49
N VAL A 115 0.62 16.59 -14.49
CA VAL A 115 -0.06 16.05 -15.65
C VAL A 115 -1.53 16.36 -15.45
N PRO A 116 -2.39 16.18 -16.45
CA PRO A 116 -3.82 16.43 -16.26
C PRO A 116 -4.34 15.62 -15.07
N GLY A 117 -5.04 16.29 -14.18
CA GLY A 117 -5.57 15.65 -12.97
C GLY A 117 -4.63 15.61 -11.79
N ILE A 118 -3.33 15.89 -12.00
CA ILE A 118 -2.35 15.90 -10.93
C ILE A 118 -1.59 17.22 -11.02
N PRO A 119 -1.86 18.15 -10.09
CA PRO A 119 -1.17 19.44 -10.12
C PRO A 119 0.33 19.31 -9.91
N PRO A 120 1.12 20.31 -10.30
CA PRO A 120 2.54 20.27 -10.05
C PRO A 120 2.87 20.11 -8.57
N ASN A 121 3.95 19.41 -8.30
CA ASN A 121 4.48 19.24 -6.95
C ASN A 121 3.51 18.50 -6.02
N SER A 122 2.74 17.56 -6.56
CA SER A 122 1.79 16.80 -5.77
C SER A 122 2.40 15.55 -5.18
N THR A 123 2.13 15.33 -3.89
CA THR A 123 2.40 14.04 -3.27
C THR A 123 1.24 13.12 -3.65
N LEU A 124 1.55 11.91 -4.07
CA LEU A 124 0.53 10.96 -4.50
C LEU A 124 0.43 9.82 -3.51
N ILE A 125 -0.77 9.32 -3.31
CA ILE A 125 -1.00 8.19 -2.42
C ILE A 125 -1.60 7.08 -3.27
N PHE A 126 -0.93 5.93 -3.31
CA PHE A 126 -1.44 4.79 -4.04
C PHE A 126 -1.70 3.62 -3.12
N GLU A 127 -2.78 2.90 -3.38
CA GLU A 127 -2.93 1.56 -2.83
C GLU A 127 -2.71 0.63 -4.00
N VAL A 128 -1.78 -0.30 -3.88
CA VAL A 128 -1.40 -1.19 -4.96
C VAL A 128 -1.51 -2.62 -4.48
N GLU A 129 -2.27 -3.42 -5.20
CA GLU A 129 -2.39 -4.85 -4.93
C GLU A 129 -1.65 -5.59 -6.03
N LEU A 130 -0.65 -6.37 -5.67
CA LEU A 130 0.15 -7.09 -6.67
C LEU A 130 -0.49 -8.45 -6.93
N LEU A 131 -1.02 -8.61 -8.13
CA LEU A 131 -1.73 -9.83 -8.48
C LEU A 131 -0.82 -10.87 -9.08
N ASP A 132 0.16 -10.47 -9.87
CA ASP A 132 1.01 -11.42 -10.57
C ASP A 132 2.25 -10.72 -11.12
N ILE A 133 3.26 -11.50 -11.43
CA ILE A 133 4.47 -11.03 -12.11
C ILE A 133 4.50 -11.78 -13.42
N ALA A 134 4.46 -11.05 -14.52
CA ALA A 134 4.49 -11.68 -15.83
C ALA A 134 5.93 -12.08 -16.15
N LYS A 135 6.11 -13.23 -16.73
CA LYS A 135 7.43 -13.70 -17.09
C LYS A 135 7.66 -13.65 -18.56
#